data_a08e3284fa6b79051ee3a9f23152e2e5
#
_entry.id   a08e3284fa6b79051ee3a9f23152e2e5
#
_cell.length_a   1.000
_cell.length_b   1.000
_cell.length_c   1.000
_cell.angle_alpha   90.00
_cell.angle_beta   90.00
_cell.angle_gamma   90.00
#
_symmetry.space_group_name_H-M   'P 1'
#
loop_
_entity.id
_entity.type
_entity.pdbx_description
1 polymer ?
#
loop_
_entity_poly.entity_id
_entity_poly.type
_entity_poly.pdbx_seq_one_letter_code
_entity_poly.pdbx_strand_id
1 'polypeptide(L)'
;MKIRKCFLLVMSLVSINFLNLNASQKGAGEIKASESFVSSTKLNLAQKNDKKIFTIEVYQADGKLFSRSEYELKDKDKNIEKSEIKKLYELEKLGKIDYSSKIIEQYYENGNLKSRLTDIHTKETLEEYDENGKLINEECGE
;
A
#
# COMPACT_ATOMS: atom_id res chain seq x y z
N MET A 1 -1.58 -17.37 -14.29
CA MET A 1 -2.86 -17.59 -13.56
C MET A 1 -2.70 -17.71 -12.04
N LYS A 2 -1.52 -17.90 -11.47
CA LYS A 2 -1.28 -17.96 -10.03
C LYS A 2 -1.13 -16.56 -9.35
N ILE A 3 -0.67 -15.55 -10.06
CA ILE A 3 -0.39 -14.20 -9.54
C ILE A 3 -1.65 -13.44 -9.14
N ARG A 4 -2.77 -13.66 -9.83
CA ARG A 4 -4.07 -13.04 -9.45
C ARG A 4 -4.53 -13.40 -8.03
N LYS A 5 -4.11 -14.54 -7.49
CA LYS A 5 -4.46 -14.95 -6.11
C LYS A 5 -3.59 -14.26 -5.05
N CYS A 6 -2.31 -13.99 -5.36
CA CYS A 6 -1.45 -13.24 -4.45
C CYS A 6 -1.82 -11.76 -4.38
N PHE A 7 -2.22 -11.16 -5.51
CA PHE A 7 -2.69 -9.78 -5.57
C PHE A 7 -3.93 -9.55 -4.69
N LEU A 8 -4.89 -10.49 -4.73
CA LEU A 8 -6.06 -10.46 -3.85
C LEU A 8 -5.69 -10.63 -2.37
N LEU A 9 -4.64 -11.37 -2.05
CA LEU A 9 -4.24 -11.60 -0.66
C LEU A 9 -3.54 -10.37 -0.05
N VAL A 10 -2.69 -9.70 -0.81
CA VAL A 10 -2.02 -8.47 -0.35
C VAL A 10 -3.01 -7.32 -0.21
N MET A 11 -3.94 -7.19 -1.17
CA MET A 11 -4.98 -6.15 -1.10
C MET A 11 -6.03 -6.45 -0.04
N SER A 12 -6.34 -7.72 0.27
CA SER A 12 -7.29 -8.07 1.31
C SER A 12 -6.74 -7.77 2.71
N LEU A 13 -5.44 -7.91 2.94
CA LEU A 13 -4.81 -7.56 4.23
C LEU A 13 -4.83 -6.05 4.50
N VAL A 14 -4.69 -5.23 3.46
CA VAL A 14 -4.81 -3.77 3.58
C VAL A 14 -6.28 -3.35 3.72
N SER A 15 -7.21 -4.02 3.02
CA SER A 15 -8.65 -3.70 3.04
C SER A 15 -9.34 -4.10 4.34
N ILE A 16 -8.92 -5.20 4.98
CA ILE A 16 -9.54 -5.70 6.22
C ILE A 16 -9.32 -4.74 7.40
N ASN A 17 -8.21 -4.00 7.41
CA ASN A 17 -7.93 -3.04 8.47
C ASN A 17 -8.72 -1.72 8.35
N PHE A 18 -9.24 -1.39 7.17
CA PHE A 18 -10.05 -0.19 6.97
C PHE A 18 -11.54 -0.35 7.34
N LEU A 19 -12.08 -1.57 7.31
CA LEU A 19 -13.49 -1.82 7.64
C LEU A 19 -13.77 -1.79 9.15
N ASN A 20 -12.76 -1.88 10.00
CA ASN A 20 -12.94 -1.87 11.47
C ASN A 20 -12.97 -0.47 12.11
N LEU A 21 -12.76 0.61 11.33
CA LEU A 21 -12.79 1.98 11.88
C LEU A 21 -14.21 2.55 12.08
N ASN A 22 -15.26 1.88 11.60
CA ASN A 22 -16.65 2.38 11.70
C ASN A 22 -17.59 1.48 12.54
N ALA A 23 -17.12 0.44 13.20
CA ALA A 23 -17.94 -0.47 13.99
C ALA A 23 -17.78 -0.27 15.50
N SER A 24 -17.66 0.96 15.98
CA SER A 24 -17.70 1.27 17.40
C SER A 24 -18.94 2.10 17.71
N GLN A 25 -20.07 1.44 17.90
CA GLN A 25 -21.09 1.85 18.88
C GLN A 25 -22.21 0.82 19.01
N LYS A 26 -22.30 0.29 20.23
CA LYS A 26 -23.38 -0.43 20.94
C LYS A 26 -23.22 -1.94 21.09
N GLY A 27 -23.04 -2.35 22.34
CA GLY A 27 -23.24 -3.69 22.85
C GLY A 27 -22.15 -4.11 23.84
N ALA A 28 -22.47 -4.10 25.14
CA ALA A 28 -21.63 -4.58 26.22
C ALA A 28 -21.25 -6.06 26.00
N GLY A 29 -20.00 -6.29 25.69
CA GLY A 29 -19.33 -7.56 25.66
C GLY A 29 -17.86 -7.25 25.52
N GLU A 30 -17.03 -7.62 26.50
CA GLU A 30 -15.58 -7.49 26.45
C GLU A 30 -15.02 -8.31 25.29
N ILE A 31 -15.15 -7.81 24.08
CA ILE A 31 -14.24 -8.16 22.99
C ILE A 31 -13.06 -7.22 23.18
N LYS A 32 -11.93 -7.76 23.66
CA LYS A 32 -10.65 -7.06 23.57
C LYS A 32 -10.54 -6.56 22.15
N ALA A 33 -10.72 -5.25 21.95
CA ALA A 33 -10.53 -4.63 20.68
C ALA A 33 -9.13 -5.03 20.21
N SER A 34 -9.04 -5.72 19.08
CA SER A 34 -7.77 -5.86 18.40
C SER A 34 -7.28 -4.45 18.19
N GLU A 35 -6.23 -4.06 18.90
CA GLU A 35 -5.60 -2.76 18.77
C GLU A 35 -5.46 -2.48 17.28
N SER A 36 -6.00 -1.35 16.81
CA SER A 36 -5.90 -1.00 15.41
C SER A 36 -4.40 -0.84 15.10
N PHE A 37 -3.86 -1.76 14.38
CA PHE A 37 -2.43 -1.84 14.04
C PHE A 37 -1.92 -0.57 13.32
N VAL A 38 -2.83 0.18 12.72
CA VAL A 38 -2.56 1.37 11.93
C VAL A 38 -2.93 2.62 12.70
N SER A 39 -1.96 3.50 12.96
CA SER A 39 -2.21 4.77 13.66
C SER A 39 -2.29 5.98 12.73
N SER A 40 -1.58 5.97 11.61
CA SER A 40 -1.55 7.11 10.70
C SER A 40 -1.21 6.74 9.26
N THR A 41 -1.76 7.51 8.33
CA THR A 41 -1.45 7.42 6.90
C THR A 41 -0.94 8.78 6.44
N LYS A 42 0.22 8.80 5.79
CA LYS A 42 0.78 9.99 5.15
C LYS A 42 0.65 9.89 3.65
N LEU A 43 0.20 10.97 3.03
CA LEU A 43 0.05 11.09 1.59
C LEU A 43 1.01 12.15 1.08
N ASN A 44 1.71 11.87 0.00
CA ASN A 44 2.62 12.82 -0.65
C ASN A 44 2.46 12.77 -2.16
N LEU A 45 2.57 13.92 -2.80
CA LEU A 45 2.64 14.08 -4.25
C LEU A 45 3.88 14.89 -4.57
N ALA A 46 4.84 14.28 -5.22
CA ALA A 46 6.10 14.89 -5.62
C ALA A 46 6.24 14.87 -7.14
N GLN A 47 7.03 15.80 -7.67
CA GLN A 47 7.45 15.79 -9.07
C GLN A 47 8.92 15.38 -9.14
N LYS A 48 9.21 14.39 -9.98
CA LYS A 48 10.55 13.88 -10.21
C LYS A 48 10.72 13.59 -11.72
N ASN A 49 11.68 14.26 -12.35
CA ASN A 49 11.98 14.07 -13.79
C ASN A 49 10.71 14.13 -14.68
N ASP A 50 9.94 15.21 -14.58
CA ASP A 50 8.66 15.44 -15.29
C ASP A 50 7.54 14.43 -15.01
N LYS A 51 7.73 13.54 -14.07
CA LYS A 51 6.73 12.57 -13.61
C LYS A 51 6.18 12.93 -12.24
N LYS A 52 4.91 12.72 -12.03
CA LYS A 52 4.29 12.85 -10.71
C LYS A 52 4.28 11.51 -10.00
N ILE A 53 4.82 11.52 -8.81
CA ILE A 53 4.91 10.35 -7.93
C ILE A 53 3.96 10.56 -6.76
N PHE A 54 2.95 9.71 -6.68
CA PHE A 54 2.02 9.67 -5.55
C PHE A 54 2.47 8.59 -4.59
N THR A 55 2.69 8.96 -3.33
CA THR A 55 3.17 8.05 -2.28
C THR A 55 2.16 7.98 -1.14
N ILE A 56 1.89 6.78 -0.68
CA ILE A 56 1.07 6.46 0.49
C ILE A 56 1.96 5.71 1.48
N GLU A 57 2.12 6.23 2.68
CA GLU A 57 2.85 5.58 3.76
C GLU A 57 1.89 5.32 4.92
N VAL A 58 1.88 4.08 5.41
CA VAL A 58 1.05 3.64 6.52
C VAL A 58 1.97 3.29 7.69
N TYR A 59 1.68 3.86 8.85
CA TYR A 59 2.48 3.71 10.06
C TYR A 59 1.70 2.97 11.14
N GLN A 60 2.42 2.19 11.93
CA GLN A 60 1.91 1.54 13.14
C GLN A 60 1.74 2.54 14.28
N ALA A 61 1.08 2.12 15.35
CA ALA A 61 0.85 2.95 16.54
C ALA A 61 2.16 3.40 17.22
N ASP A 62 3.23 2.61 17.09
CA ASP A 62 4.56 2.94 17.59
C ASP A 62 5.37 3.88 16.66
N GLY A 63 4.77 4.32 15.56
CA GLY A 63 5.38 5.22 14.58
C GLY A 63 6.26 4.54 13.53
N LYS A 64 6.38 3.21 13.55
CA LYS A 64 7.13 2.47 12.55
C LYS A 64 6.37 2.36 11.23
N LEU A 65 7.09 2.40 10.12
CA LEU A 65 6.53 2.21 8.79
C LEU A 65 6.06 0.77 8.62
N PHE A 66 4.78 0.59 8.31
CA PHE A 66 4.18 -0.71 8.04
C PHE A 66 4.14 -1.03 6.55
N SER A 67 3.73 -0.06 5.73
CA SER A 67 3.70 -0.22 4.29
C SER A 67 3.92 1.11 3.57
N ARG A 68 4.43 1.02 2.34
CA ARG A 68 4.60 2.14 1.43
C ARG A 68 4.13 1.73 0.05
N SER A 69 3.29 2.56 -0.55
CA SER A 69 2.87 2.42 -1.95
C SER A 69 3.33 3.64 -2.72
N GLU A 70 3.94 3.44 -3.86
CA GLU A 70 4.41 4.50 -4.75
C GLU A 70 3.84 4.27 -6.15
N TYR A 71 3.19 5.29 -6.70
CA TYR A 71 2.57 5.28 -8.03
C TYR A 71 3.19 6.35 -8.90
N GLU A 72 3.76 5.98 -10.02
CA GLU A 72 4.11 6.92 -11.08
C GLU A 72 2.86 7.17 -11.92
N LEU A 73 2.28 8.37 -11.81
CA LEU A 73 1.03 8.72 -12.47
C LEU A 73 1.22 8.86 -13.99
N LYS A 74 0.22 8.44 -14.77
CA LYS A 74 0.22 8.64 -16.22
C LYS A 74 0.07 10.11 -16.60
N ASP A 75 0.44 10.43 -17.82
CA ASP A 75 0.49 11.79 -18.37
C ASP A 75 -0.81 12.58 -18.23
N LYS A 76 -1.96 11.93 -18.33
CA LYS A 76 -3.27 12.57 -18.15
C LYS A 76 -3.46 13.14 -16.73
N ASP A 77 -2.76 12.59 -15.74
CA ASP A 77 -2.83 12.99 -14.35
C ASP A 77 -1.66 13.90 -13.92
N LYS A 78 -0.84 14.35 -14.88
CA LYS A 78 0.28 15.29 -14.62
C LYS A 78 -0.18 16.64 -14.04
N ASN A 79 -1.40 17.06 -14.34
CA ASN A 79 -1.95 18.34 -13.88
C ASN A 79 -2.60 18.27 -12.49
N ILE A 80 -2.61 17.11 -11.84
CA ILE A 80 -3.12 16.96 -10.48
C ILE A 80 -2.25 17.76 -9.53
N GLU A 81 -2.90 18.61 -8.73
CA GLU A 81 -2.24 19.44 -7.72
C GLU A 81 -2.26 18.77 -6.33
N LYS A 82 -1.43 19.29 -5.41
CA LYS A 82 -1.41 18.82 -4.02
C LYS A 82 -2.77 18.91 -3.34
N SER A 83 -3.62 19.85 -3.74
CA SER A 83 -5.01 19.99 -3.27
C SER A 83 -5.89 18.78 -3.58
N GLU A 84 -5.55 18.00 -4.61
CA GLU A 84 -6.31 16.83 -5.07
C GLU A 84 -5.78 15.50 -4.52
N ILE A 85 -4.78 15.52 -3.65
CA ILE A 85 -4.13 14.32 -3.11
C ILE A 85 -5.11 13.36 -2.43
N LYS A 86 -6.15 13.88 -1.78
CA LYS A 86 -7.21 13.09 -1.17
C LYS A 86 -8.03 12.34 -2.22
N LYS A 87 -8.27 12.96 -3.36
CA LYS A 87 -8.97 12.33 -4.49
C LYS A 87 -8.16 11.17 -5.07
N LEU A 88 -6.84 11.33 -5.21
CA LEU A 88 -5.96 10.23 -5.62
C LEU A 88 -6.03 9.05 -4.64
N TYR A 89 -6.05 9.34 -3.35
CA TYR A 89 -6.17 8.31 -2.32
C TYR A 89 -7.50 7.55 -2.39
N GLU A 90 -8.62 8.25 -2.64
CA GLU A 90 -9.90 7.59 -2.85
C GLU A 90 -9.92 6.73 -4.14
N LEU A 91 -9.27 7.20 -5.21
CA LEU A 91 -9.13 6.41 -6.45
C LEU A 91 -8.27 5.15 -6.23
N GLU A 92 -7.23 5.25 -5.41
CA GLU A 92 -6.39 4.11 -5.03
C GLU A 92 -7.18 3.05 -4.29
N LYS A 93 -7.97 3.44 -3.27
CA LYS A 93 -8.84 2.52 -2.51
C LYS A 93 -9.85 1.79 -3.40
N LEU A 94 -10.30 2.43 -4.47
CA LEU A 94 -11.22 1.86 -5.44
C LEU A 94 -10.51 1.02 -6.52
N GLY A 95 -9.17 0.95 -6.51
CA GLY A 95 -8.38 0.32 -7.55
C GLY A 95 -8.47 1.02 -8.92
N LYS A 96 -8.76 2.32 -8.91
CA LYS A 96 -9.00 3.15 -10.12
C LYS A 96 -7.89 4.16 -10.40
N ILE A 97 -6.82 4.15 -9.64
CA ILE A 97 -5.67 5.00 -9.93
C ILE A 97 -5.00 4.55 -11.24
N ASP A 98 -4.68 5.49 -12.10
CA ASP A 98 -4.03 5.21 -13.37
C ASP A 98 -2.53 5.53 -13.26
N TYR A 99 -1.70 4.54 -13.44
CA TYR A 99 -0.26 4.63 -13.24
C TYR A 99 0.52 4.00 -14.41
N SER A 100 1.74 4.42 -14.60
CA SER A 100 2.72 3.80 -15.49
C SER A 100 3.59 2.78 -14.77
N SER A 101 3.86 3.01 -13.49
CA SER A 101 4.51 2.04 -12.62
C SER A 101 3.97 2.13 -11.18
N LYS A 102 4.03 1.01 -10.48
CA LYS A 102 3.61 0.90 -9.09
C LYS A 102 4.61 0.06 -8.30
N ILE A 103 4.94 0.50 -7.11
CA ILE A 103 5.73 -0.26 -6.15
C ILE A 103 4.96 -0.28 -4.84
N ILE A 104 4.73 -1.47 -4.29
CA ILE A 104 4.13 -1.66 -2.96
C ILE A 104 5.12 -2.42 -2.10
N GLU A 105 5.46 -1.87 -0.95
CA GLU A 105 6.38 -2.43 0.02
C GLU A 105 5.67 -2.66 1.35
N GLN A 106 5.97 -3.77 2.00
CA GLN A 106 5.57 -4.06 3.37
C GLN A 106 6.81 -4.30 4.22
N TYR A 107 6.74 -3.95 5.48
CA TYR A 107 7.85 -3.99 6.40
C TYR A 107 7.52 -4.83 7.64
N TYR A 108 8.53 -5.52 8.16
CA TYR A 108 8.47 -6.17 9.48
C TYR A 108 8.54 -5.12 10.60
N GLU A 109 8.18 -5.52 11.82
CA GLU A 109 8.28 -4.66 13.01
C GLU A 109 9.71 -4.16 13.29
N ASN A 110 10.73 -4.92 12.87
CA ASN A 110 12.14 -4.54 12.97
C ASN A 110 12.59 -3.51 11.91
N GLY A 111 11.69 -3.12 10.98
CA GLY A 111 11.95 -2.16 9.90
C GLY A 111 12.53 -2.78 8.63
N ASN A 112 12.83 -4.07 8.61
CA ASN A 112 13.30 -4.75 7.40
C ASN A 112 12.16 -4.97 6.40
N LEU A 113 12.49 -4.95 5.12
CA LEU A 113 11.54 -5.20 4.04
C LEU A 113 11.02 -6.64 4.14
N LYS A 114 9.69 -6.79 4.14
CA LYS A 114 8.99 -8.07 4.16
C LYS A 114 8.62 -8.53 2.78
N SER A 115 8.07 -7.62 1.97
CA SER A 115 7.72 -7.92 0.58
C SER A 115 7.76 -6.66 -0.27
N ARG A 116 8.02 -6.84 -1.56
CA ARG A 116 7.94 -5.80 -2.58
C ARG A 116 7.20 -6.32 -3.79
N LEU A 117 6.11 -5.67 -4.15
CA LEU A 117 5.44 -5.85 -5.43
C LEU A 117 5.84 -4.69 -6.33
N THR A 118 6.40 -5.01 -7.49
CA THR A 118 6.71 -4.04 -8.55
C THR A 118 5.85 -4.37 -9.76
N ASP A 119 5.13 -3.37 -10.26
CA ASP A 119 4.31 -3.46 -11.46
C ASP A 119 4.74 -2.35 -12.42
N ILE A 120 5.39 -2.73 -13.50
CA ILE A 120 5.89 -1.81 -14.54
C ILE A 120 5.37 -2.29 -15.88
N HIS A 121 4.48 -1.51 -16.49
CA HIS A 121 3.79 -1.80 -17.76
C HIS A 121 2.97 -3.10 -17.69
N THR A 122 3.54 -4.22 -18.13
CA THR A 122 2.87 -5.52 -18.16
C THR A 122 3.56 -6.57 -17.31
N LYS A 123 4.65 -6.18 -16.66
CA LYS A 123 5.46 -7.08 -15.85
C LYS A 123 5.24 -6.83 -14.37
N GLU A 124 4.73 -7.83 -13.67
CA GLU A 124 4.67 -7.85 -12.21
C GLU A 124 5.81 -8.71 -11.64
N THR A 125 6.42 -8.24 -10.58
CA THR A 125 7.42 -8.99 -9.81
C THR A 125 7.05 -8.89 -8.33
N LEU A 126 6.93 -10.03 -7.66
CA LEU A 126 6.76 -10.12 -6.22
C LEU A 126 8.03 -10.70 -5.60
N GLU A 127 8.64 -9.96 -4.70
CA GLU A 127 9.78 -10.38 -3.90
C GLU A 127 9.35 -10.52 -2.44
N GLU A 128 9.75 -11.58 -1.77
CA GLU A 128 9.50 -11.79 -0.35
C GLU A 128 10.82 -12.02 0.40
N TYR A 129 10.94 -11.46 1.58
CA TYR A 129 12.15 -11.46 2.39
C TYR A 129 11.85 -12.01 3.79
N ASP A 130 12.85 -12.64 4.41
CA ASP A 130 12.78 -12.99 5.83
C ASP A 130 13.03 -11.76 6.74
N GLU A 131 12.86 -11.93 8.04
CA GLU A 131 13.06 -10.86 9.03
C GLU A 131 14.50 -10.33 9.09
N ASN A 132 15.47 -11.04 8.53
CA ASN A 132 16.87 -10.62 8.44
C ASN A 132 17.19 -9.91 7.12
N GLY A 133 16.19 -9.73 6.23
CA GLY A 133 16.33 -9.07 4.94
C GLY A 133 16.88 -9.97 3.83
N LYS A 134 16.88 -11.30 4.01
CA LYS A 134 17.28 -12.24 2.97
C LYS A 134 16.08 -12.55 2.06
N LEU A 135 16.28 -12.47 0.75
CA LEU A 135 15.29 -12.89 -0.24
C LEU A 135 14.97 -14.38 -0.09
N ILE A 136 13.70 -14.71 0.10
CA ILE A 136 13.22 -16.11 0.27
C ILE A 136 12.33 -16.56 -0.89
N ASN A 137 11.72 -15.63 -1.62
CA ASN A 137 10.88 -15.95 -2.76
C ASN A 137 10.90 -14.81 -3.78
N GLU A 138 10.87 -15.14 -5.07
CA GLU A 138 10.69 -14.20 -6.17
C GLU A 138 9.77 -14.82 -7.22
N GLU A 139 8.69 -14.14 -7.53
CA GLU A 139 7.72 -14.53 -8.57
C GLU A 139 7.62 -13.43 -9.62
N CYS A 140 7.78 -13.80 -10.88
CA CYS A 140 7.59 -12.90 -12.01
C CYS A 140 6.36 -13.32 -12.81
N GLY A 141 5.47 -12.34 -13.09
CA GLY A 141 4.30 -12.50 -13.97
C GLY A 141 4.47 -11.69 -15.25
N GLU A 142 3.95 -12.22 -16.34
CA GLU A 142 3.77 -11.53 -17.61
C GLU A 142 2.32 -11.07 -17.77
#